data_1a9dfd0072c644c5ccac85aa8b04c815
#
_entry.id   1a9dfd0072c644c5ccac85aa8b04c815
#
_cell.length_a   1.000
_cell.length_b   1.000
_cell.length_c   1.000
_cell.angle_alpha   90.00
_cell.angle_beta   90.00
_cell.angle_gamma   90.00
#
_symmetry.space_group_name_H-M   'P 1'
#
loop_
_entity.id
_entity.type
_entity.pdbx_description
1 polymer ?
#
loop_
_entity_poly.entity_id
_entity_poly.type
_entity_poly.pdbx_seq_one_letter_code
_entity_poly.pdbx_strand_id
1 'polypeptide(L)'
;MKVTDLPMGQRVVVAEFAENPVEAMEKNLSLQPMAVPDPAALGARDVIIAVRSAAVGWVDLIMTSGQYQHMPRPPYTPGLEYAGEVVWTGAEVTESEPGVGSLVYVDGLQAGPRSLGAYQAYGGFASYAVAPISAVRKVPAQLSLDQACSLLGSYETAYHCLITCGKLRPGETVLIHGASGATGLAAVHIAKLIGATVIATGRSAEKLAVVRAQGADHVVQCGSSDGTATVARFRDEVKALTGGAGVDVVYDGVGGDISVESLRCVKFGARFLIVGWAATPNVAAGKGQRGAPNANQLPTNLIMMKGLTVQGCPMVLSTLNDPSLRAPRVTQILRWVEEGALTPYVSHTFALEQYRDAMRAKWSGQVIGGCVLHP
;
A
#
# COMPACT_ATOMS: atom_id res chain seq x y z
N MET A 1 -1.57 24.73 23.39
CA MET A 1 -0.84 23.76 24.24
C MET A 1 0.63 23.85 23.88
N LYS A 2 1.56 23.98 24.84
CA LYS A 2 2.99 23.96 24.52
C LYS A 2 3.41 22.51 24.25
N VAL A 3 4.39 22.30 23.39
CA VAL A 3 4.94 20.95 23.11
C VAL A 3 5.43 20.24 24.38
N THR A 4 5.96 21.03 25.34
CA THR A 4 6.38 20.55 26.66
C THR A 4 5.25 19.99 27.53
N ASP A 5 4.01 20.28 27.21
CA ASP A 5 2.83 19.85 27.97
C ASP A 5 2.22 18.56 27.41
N LEU A 6 2.77 18.06 26.28
CA LEU A 6 2.35 16.82 25.68
C LEU A 6 2.79 15.61 26.52
N PRO A 7 1.95 14.57 26.64
CA PRO A 7 2.29 13.39 27.45
C PRO A 7 3.43 12.59 26.82
N MET A 8 4.10 11.79 27.65
CA MET A 8 4.95 10.71 27.19
C MET A 8 4.12 9.77 26.31
N GLY A 9 4.62 9.48 25.11
CA GLY A 9 4.00 8.57 24.17
C GLY A 9 4.67 7.19 24.16
N GLN A 10 4.35 6.44 23.13
CA GLN A 10 4.91 5.12 22.83
C GLN A 10 5.30 5.01 21.36
N ARG A 11 6.20 4.10 21.05
CA ARG A 11 6.56 3.75 19.67
C ARG A 11 6.93 2.28 19.54
N VAL A 12 6.66 1.71 18.39
CA VAL A 12 7.20 0.41 17.98
C VAL A 12 8.61 0.63 17.42
N VAL A 13 9.56 -0.20 17.82
CA VAL A 13 10.95 -0.15 17.35
C VAL A 13 11.31 -1.47 16.70
N VAL A 14 11.85 -1.41 15.48
CA VAL A 14 12.57 -2.49 14.82
C VAL A 14 14.04 -2.37 15.25
N ALA A 15 14.49 -3.25 16.14
CA ALA A 15 15.83 -3.18 16.70
C ALA A 15 16.91 -3.68 15.72
N GLU A 16 16.58 -4.72 14.97
CA GLU A 16 17.42 -5.35 13.93
C GLU A 16 16.56 -6.06 12.89
N PHE A 17 17.13 -6.36 11.72
CA PHE A 17 16.45 -7.13 10.69
C PHE A 17 16.39 -8.62 11.05
N ALA A 18 15.21 -9.23 10.86
CA ALA A 18 14.99 -10.66 11.02
C ALA A 18 15.24 -11.44 9.71
N GLU A 19 15.19 -12.76 9.77
CA GLU A 19 15.25 -13.63 8.58
C GLU A 19 14.01 -13.49 7.69
N ASN A 20 12.86 -13.22 8.30
CA ASN A 20 11.59 -13.07 7.60
C ASN A 20 10.62 -12.20 8.42
N PRO A 21 9.53 -11.71 7.81
CA PRO A 21 8.56 -10.85 8.50
C PRO A 21 7.89 -11.49 9.71
N VAL A 22 7.66 -12.81 9.70
CA VAL A 22 7.03 -13.51 10.84
C VAL A 22 7.97 -13.49 12.05
N GLU A 23 9.23 -13.82 11.84
CA GLU A 23 10.23 -13.74 12.92
C GLU A 23 10.37 -12.31 13.45
N ALA A 24 10.38 -11.32 12.56
CA ALA A 24 10.44 -9.91 12.95
C ALA A 24 9.31 -9.53 13.90
N MET A 25 8.07 -9.86 13.52
CA MET A 25 6.89 -9.57 14.35
C MET A 25 6.96 -10.19 15.74
N GLU A 26 7.51 -11.41 15.85
CA GLU A 26 7.54 -12.14 17.11
C GLU A 26 8.71 -11.73 18.02
N LYS A 27 9.89 -11.44 17.45
CA LYS A 27 11.13 -11.33 18.22
C LYS A 27 11.81 -9.97 18.16
N ASN A 28 11.77 -9.27 17.02
CA ASN A 28 12.65 -8.14 16.76
C ASN A 28 11.94 -6.77 16.88
N LEU A 29 10.63 -6.77 17.14
CA LEU A 29 9.86 -5.57 17.39
C LEU A 29 9.55 -5.43 18.87
N SER A 30 9.65 -4.21 19.40
CA SER A 30 9.28 -3.89 20.78
C SER A 30 8.51 -2.58 20.85
N LEU A 31 7.53 -2.52 21.76
CA LEU A 31 6.89 -1.28 22.14
C LEU A 31 7.75 -0.60 23.22
N GLN A 32 8.08 0.67 23.00
CA GLN A 32 8.95 1.43 23.91
C GLN A 32 8.31 2.79 24.23
N PRO A 33 8.58 3.35 25.43
CA PRO A 33 8.24 4.75 25.71
C PRO A 33 8.89 5.69 24.68
N MET A 34 8.19 6.77 24.35
CA MET A 34 8.64 7.81 23.43
C MET A 34 8.44 9.18 24.04
N ALA A 35 9.51 9.90 24.27
CA ALA A 35 9.40 11.33 24.58
C ALA A 35 8.91 12.09 23.34
N VAL A 36 8.23 13.21 23.57
CA VAL A 36 7.93 14.16 22.49
C VAL A 36 9.23 14.59 21.84
N PRO A 37 9.34 14.64 20.49
CA PRO A 37 10.54 15.16 19.83
C PRO A 37 10.88 16.57 20.33
N ASP A 38 12.18 16.81 20.63
CA ASP A 38 12.64 18.11 21.12
C ASP A 38 12.65 19.14 19.98
N PRO A 39 11.85 20.21 20.04
CA PRO A 39 11.81 21.26 19.04
C PRO A 39 13.18 21.92 18.78
N ALA A 40 14.06 21.98 19.79
CA ALA A 40 15.38 22.59 19.66
C ALA A 40 16.33 21.78 18.74
N ALA A 41 16.03 20.49 18.52
CA ALA A 41 16.79 19.61 17.63
C ALA A 41 16.23 19.56 16.19
N LEU A 42 15.14 20.28 15.92
CA LEU A 42 14.43 20.23 14.63
C LEU A 42 14.72 21.44 13.75
N GLY A 43 14.54 21.26 12.45
CA GLY A 43 14.72 22.30 11.45
C GLY A 43 13.59 23.33 11.43
N ALA A 44 13.88 24.49 10.86
CA ALA A 44 12.92 25.60 10.75
C ALA A 44 11.71 25.28 9.87
N ARG A 45 11.78 24.23 9.03
CA ARG A 45 10.71 23.75 8.15
C ARG A 45 10.13 22.40 8.59
N ASP A 46 10.44 21.94 9.81
CA ASP A 46 9.92 20.69 10.36
C ASP A 46 8.61 20.90 11.11
N VAL A 47 7.86 19.83 11.23
CA VAL A 47 6.65 19.78 12.07
C VAL A 47 6.66 18.52 12.95
N ILE A 48 6.08 18.62 14.14
CA ILE A 48 5.75 17.46 14.97
C ILE A 48 4.28 17.17 14.80
N ILE A 49 3.97 15.90 14.53
CA ILE A 49 2.62 15.39 14.35
C ILE A 49 2.33 14.43 15.50
N ALA A 50 1.27 14.69 16.26
CA ALA A 50 0.65 13.72 17.14
C ALA A 50 -0.13 12.74 16.25
N VAL A 51 0.40 11.53 16.10
CA VAL A 51 -0.19 10.51 15.23
C VAL A 51 -1.50 10.01 15.86
N ARG A 52 -2.53 9.91 15.05
CA ARG A 52 -3.86 9.40 15.46
C ARG A 52 -4.25 8.15 14.70
N SER A 53 -3.67 7.95 13.52
CA SER A 53 -3.92 6.78 12.69
C SER A 53 -2.69 6.48 11.85
N ALA A 54 -2.26 5.22 11.82
CA ALA A 54 -1.11 4.75 11.04
C ALA A 54 -1.48 3.47 10.28
N ALA A 55 -1.32 3.47 8.96
CA ALA A 55 -1.66 2.34 8.13
C ALA A 55 -0.63 1.20 8.29
N VAL A 56 -1.12 -0.02 8.44
CA VAL A 56 -0.31 -1.25 8.40
C VAL A 56 -0.29 -1.78 6.98
N GLY A 57 0.78 -1.47 6.25
CA GLY A 57 0.98 -1.86 4.86
C GLY A 57 1.77 -3.16 4.70
N TRP A 58 1.67 -3.80 3.53
CA TRP A 58 2.50 -4.97 3.20
C TRP A 58 3.99 -4.64 3.24
N VAL A 59 4.36 -3.44 2.80
CA VAL A 59 5.75 -2.98 2.80
C VAL A 59 6.28 -2.83 4.23
N ASP A 60 5.46 -2.37 5.19
CA ASP A 60 5.88 -2.31 6.60
C ASP A 60 6.31 -3.68 7.12
N LEU A 61 5.60 -4.76 6.73
CA LEU A 61 5.95 -6.12 7.15
C LEU A 61 7.28 -6.57 6.56
N ILE A 62 7.46 -6.46 5.24
CA ILE A 62 8.68 -6.94 4.58
C ILE A 62 9.92 -6.10 4.91
N MET A 63 9.76 -4.81 5.24
CA MET A 63 10.86 -3.95 5.68
C MET A 63 11.46 -4.41 7.01
N THR A 64 10.69 -5.01 7.91
CA THR A 64 11.18 -5.49 9.22
C THR A 64 12.21 -6.61 9.11
N SER A 65 12.24 -7.31 7.98
CA SER A 65 13.24 -8.33 7.65
C SER A 65 14.27 -7.86 6.61
N GLY A 66 14.23 -6.59 6.25
CA GLY A 66 15.17 -6.04 5.28
C GLY A 66 14.94 -6.49 3.83
N GLN A 67 13.72 -6.90 3.49
CA GLN A 67 13.36 -7.41 2.16
C GLN A 67 12.82 -6.34 1.20
N TYR A 68 13.06 -5.07 1.50
CA TYR A 68 12.58 -3.97 0.64
C TYR A 68 13.75 -3.14 0.11
N GLN A 69 13.58 -2.50 -1.05
CA GLN A 69 14.67 -1.78 -1.72
C GLN A 69 15.06 -0.46 -1.05
N HIS A 70 14.14 0.15 -0.32
CA HIS A 70 14.36 1.42 0.41
C HIS A 70 14.07 1.18 1.88
N MET A 71 15.12 1.01 2.67
CA MET A 71 15.02 0.65 4.08
C MET A 71 15.85 1.60 4.93
N PRO A 72 15.33 2.05 6.08
CA PRO A 72 16.15 2.67 7.10
C PRO A 72 17.10 1.64 7.70
N ARG A 73 18.15 2.13 8.36
CA ARG A 73 18.98 1.27 9.19
C ARG A 73 18.32 1.10 10.56
N PRO A 74 18.22 -0.12 11.10
CA PRO A 74 17.79 -0.30 12.48
C PRO A 74 18.76 0.39 13.46
N PRO A 75 18.26 0.92 14.61
CA PRO A 75 16.85 0.89 15.02
C PRO A 75 16.02 1.99 14.33
N TYR A 76 14.76 1.67 13.98
CA TYR A 76 13.82 2.64 13.44
C TYR A 76 12.38 2.32 13.88
N THR A 77 11.48 3.31 13.73
CA THR A 77 10.05 3.15 13.96
C THR A 77 9.36 2.86 12.63
N PRO A 78 8.60 1.73 12.48
CA PRO A 78 7.85 1.43 11.25
C PRO A 78 6.59 2.30 11.11
N GLY A 79 5.84 2.12 10.02
CA GLY A 79 4.64 2.88 9.69
C GLY A 79 4.92 3.91 8.59
N LEU A 80 4.74 3.48 7.33
CA LEU A 80 5.05 4.30 6.16
C LEU A 80 4.08 5.44 5.92
N GLU A 81 2.84 5.25 6.36
CA GLU A 81 1.73 6.15 6.10
C GLU A 81 0.96 6.40 7.39
N TYR A 82 0.80 7.66 7.74
CA TYR A 82 0.13 8.05 8.97
C TYR A 82 -0.59 9.40 8.81
N ALA A 83 -1.56 9.62 9.68
CA ALA A 83 -2.33 10.85 9.81
C ALA A 83 -2.46 11.24 11.28
N GLY A 84 -2.64 12.52 11.54
CA GLY A 84 -2.75 13.03 12.89
C GLY A 84 -2.94 14.53 12.94
N GLU A 85 -2.54 15.13 14.04
CA GLU A 85 -2.68 16.56 14.29
C GLU A 85 -1.29 17.20 14.41
N VAL A 86 -1.07 18.32 13.73
CA VAL A 86 0.16 19.12 13.89
C VAL A 86 0.17 19.73 15.28
N VAL A 87 1.17 19.41 16.09
CA VAL A 87 1.30 19.92 17.47
C VAL A 87 2.43 20.92 17.64
N TRP A 88 3.32 21.02 16.65
CA TRP A 88 4.39 22.00 16.59
C TRP A 88 4.84 22.24 15.15
N THR A 89 5.26 23.48 14.87
CA THR A 89 5.84 23.87 13.56
C THR A 89 7.15 24.64 13.78
N GLY A 90 8.11 24.43 12.91
CA GLY A 90 9.31 25.24 12.83
C GLY A 90 9.02 26.69 12.40
N ALA A 91 9.96 27.59 12.67
CA ALA A 91 9.78 29.03 12.52
C ALA A 91 9.56 29.52 11.07
N GLU A 92 9.92 28.71 10.06
CA GLU A 92 9.74 29.07 8.64
C GLU A 92 8.52 28.38 8.01
N VAL A 93 7.67 27.73 8.80
CA VAL A 93 6.35 27.24 8.32
C VAL A 93 5.41 28.41 8.21
N THR A 94 4.84 28.63 7.02
CA THR A 94 4.04 29.80 6.70
C THR A 94 2.56 29.61 7.04
N GLU A 95 1.78 30.68 7.17
CA GLU A 95 0.34 30.63 7.45
C GLU A 95 -0.49 29.92 6.37
N SER A 96 0.02 29.83 5.14
CA SER A 96 -0.63 29.10 4.05
C SER A 96 -0.46 27.57 4.13
N GLU A 97 0.47 27.11 4.95
CA GLU A 97 0.76 25.69 5.17
C GLU A 97 0.00 25.14 6.39
N PRO A 98 -0.07 23.82 6.58
CA PRO A 98 -0.71 23.22 7.76
C PRO A 98 -0.02 23.65 9.07
N GLY A 99 -0.68 24.50 9.86
CA GLY A 99 -0.21 24.95 11.18
C GLY A 99 -0.68 24.05 12.31
N VAL A 100 -0.31 24.43 13.55
CA VAL A 100 -0.71 23.73 14.78
C VAL A 100 -2.25 23.63 14.86
N GLY A 101 -2.75 22.43 15.22
CA GLY A 101 -4.16 22.08 15.25
C GLY A 101 -4.71 21.56 13.91
N SER A 102 -3.95 21.63 12.81
CA SER A 102 -4.38 21.08 11.52
C SER A 102 -4.39 19.55 11.56
N LEU A 103 -5.48 18.94 11.08
CA LEU A 103 -5.53 17.51 10.79
C LEU A 103 -4.83 17.24 9.46
N VAL A 104 -3.84 16.35 9.48
CA VAL A 104 -2.94 16.13 8.36
C VAL A 104 -2.67 14.63 8.13
N TYR A 105 -2.28 14.30 6.92
CA TYR A 105 -1.65 13.03 6.57
C TYR A 105 -0.30 13.26 5.90
N VAL A 106 0.57 12.26 5.97
CA VAL A 106 1.97 12.43 5.58
C VAL A 106 2.30 11.62 4.32
N ASP A 107 3.07 12.25 3.46
CA ASP A 107 3.63 11.66 2.26
C ASP A 107 4.80 10.74 2.60
N GLY A 108 4.57 9.45 2.60
CA GLY A 108 5.56 8.43 2.94
C GLY A 108 6.74 8.30 1.96
N LEU A 109 6.79 9.05 0.86
CA LEU A 109 7.98 9.15 0.02
C LEU A 109 8.94 10.26 0.49
N GLN A 110 8.43 11.24 1.23
CA GLN A 110 9.22 12.39 1.71
C GLN A 110 9.53 12.30 3.21
N ALA A 111 8.74 11.54 3.97
CA ALA A 111 8.96 11.32 5.40
C ALA A 111 8.71 9.86 5.79
N GLY A 112 9.13 9.46 6.99
CA GLY A 112 9.01 8.10 7.49
C GLY A 112 10.01 7.10 6.88
N PRO A 113 9.90 5.82 7.21
CA PRO A 113 10.92 4.80 6.96
C PRO A 113 11.33 4.62 5.48
N ARG A 114 10.44 4.91 4.56
CA ARG A 114 10.71 4.78 3.12
C ARG A 114 11.41 6.00 2.52
N SER A 115 11.41 7.13 3.20
CA SER A 115 12.10 8.33 2.74
C SER A 115 13.62 8.10 2.72
N LEU A 116 14.34 8.77 1.83
CA LEU A 116 15.80 8.63 1.71
C LEU A 116 16.55 9.72 2.48
N GLY A 117 15.99 10.22 3.59
CA GLY A 117 16.57 11.36 4.30
C GLY A 117 16.52 11.23 5.82
N ALA A 118 16.66 12.37 6.49
CA ALA A 118 16.74 12.50 7.95
C ALA A 118 15.49 11.98 8.70
N TYR A 119 14.37 11.89 8.02
CA TYR A 119 13.06 11.50 8.61
C TYR A 119 12.84 9.99 8.67
N GLN A 120 13.78 9.15 8.20
CA GLN A 120 13.64 7.69 8.18
C GLN A 120 13.39 7.06 9.55
N ALA A 121 13.84 7.69 10.63
CA ALA A 121 13.63 7.19 11.99
C ALA A 121 12.19 7.37 12.50
N TYR A 122 11.39 8.23 11.86
CA TYR A 122 10.07 8.63 12.33
C TYR A 122 8.95 7.99 11.52
N GLY A 123 8.57 6.76 11.89
CA GLY A 123 7.40 6.10 11.32
C GLY A 123 6.12 6.36 12.12
N GLY A 124 4.99 6.02 11.51
CA GLY A 124 3.66 6.24 12.10
C GLY A 124 3.27 5.27 13.22
N PHE A 125 4.02 4.18 13.46
CA PHE A 125 3.74 3.28 14.59
C PHE A 125 4.27 3.88 15.90
N ALA A 126 3.86 5.11 16.17
CA ALA A 126 4.30 5.92 17.30
C ALA A 126 3.27 6.99 17.63
N SER A 127 3.27 7.46 18.88
CA SER A 127 2.44 8.59 19.31
C SER A 127 2.83 9.91 18.64
N TYR A 128 4.11 10.06 18.25
CA TYR A 128 4.62 11.27 17.60
C TYR A 128 5.51 10.93 16.42
N ALA A 129 5.46 11.78 15.39
CA ALA A 129 6.36 11.69 14.26
C ALA A 129 6.86 13.11 13.87
N VAL A 130 8.03 13.16 13.23
CA VAL A 130 8.60 14.39 12.66
C VAL A 130 8.58 14.26 11.13
N ALA A 131 8.15 15.30 10.46
CA ALA A 131 8.17 15.38 9.01
C ALA A 131 8.54 16.79 8.53
N PRO A 132 9.14 16.94 7.33
CA PRO A 132 9.26 18.24 6.70
C PRO A 132 7.86 18.72 6.29
N ILE A 133 7.59 20.02 6.38
CA ILE A 133 6.28 20.58 6.01
C ILE A 133 5.88 20.25 4.56
N SER A 134 6.86 20.09 3.67
CA SER A 134 6.62 19.70 2.27
C SER A 134 5.98 18.31 2.10
N ALA A 135 6.16 17.43 3.10
CA ALA A 135 5.54 16.10 3.14
C ALA A 135 4.12 16.10 3.72
N VAL A 136 3.67 17.21 4.30
CA VAL A 136 2.45 17.28 5.10
C VAL A 136 1.30 17.87 4.27
N ARG A 137 0.17 17.19 4.29
CA ARG A 137 -1.04 17.61 3.56
C ARG A 137 -2.24 17.63 4.51
N LYS A 138 -3.11 18.65 4.38
CA LYS A 138 -4.38 18.68 5.12
C LYS A 138 -5.25 17.50 4.71
N VAL A 139 -5.90 16.89 5.69
CA VAL A 139 -6.87 15.81 5.42
C VAL A 139 -8.07 16.41 4.67
N PRO A 140 -8.46 15.84 3.50
CA PRO A 140 -9.70 16.23 2.83
C PRO A 140 -10.90 16.03 3.75
N ALA A 141 -11.84 16.97 3.73
CA ALA A 141 -13.04 16.96 4.61
C ALA A 141 -13.89 15.68 4.45
N GLN A 142 -13.78 15.00 3.31
CA GLN A 142 -14.49 13.78 2.98
C GLN A 142 -13.90 12.52 3.63
N LEU A 143 -12.69 12.61 4.20
CA LEU A 143 -11.97 11.46 4.74
C LEU A 143 -11.81 11.52 6.26
N SER A 144 -11.92 10.37 6.93
CA SER A 144 -11.40 10.19 8.28
C SER A 144 -9.87 10.10 8.27
N LEU A 145 -9.22 10.19 9.44
CA LEU A 145 -7.77 9.99 9.57
C LEU A 145 -7.33 8.59 9.12
N ASP A 146 -8.14 7.56 9.39
CA ASP A 146 -7.91 6.18 8.96
C ASP A 146 -7.91 6.04 7.44
N GLN A 147 -8.85 6.71 6.80
CA GLN A 147 -8.93 6.75 5.35
C GLN A 147 -7.79 7.55 4.73
N ALA A 148 -7.45 8.70 5.32
CA ALA A 148 -6.39 9.57 4.83
C ALA A 148 -5.01 8.89 4.88
N CYS A 149 -4.66 8.21 5.97
CA CYS A 149 -3.40 7.46 6.06
C CYS A 149 -3.38 6.19 5.18
N SER A 150 -4.52 5.73 4.67
CA SER A 150 -4.65 4.57 3.78
C SER A 150 -4.74 4.96 2.29
N LEU A 151 -4.54 6.24 1.96
CA LEU A 151 -4.80 6.76 0.62
C LEU A 151 -3.59 6.61 -0.32
N LEU A 152 -2.48 7.28 -0.02
CA LEU A 152 -1.45 7.51 -1.06
C LEU A 152 -0.79 6.22 -1.53
N GLY A 153 -0.23 5.40 -0.66
CA GLY A 153 0.54 4.23 -1.06
C GLY A 153 -0.24 3.26 -1.94
N SER A 154 -1.49 3.01 -1.58
CA SER A 154 -2.35 2.07 -2.30
C SER A 154 -2.88 2.66 -3.61
N TYR A 155 -3.40 3.89 -3.58
CA TYR A 155 -4.03 4.49 -4.76
C TYR A 155 -3.03 5.05 -5.75
N GLU A 156 -1.87 5.58 -5.31
CA GLU A 156 -0.79 5.92 -6.24
C GLU A 156 -0.25 4.69 -6.97
N THR A 157 -0.12 3.55 -6.27
CA THR A 157 0.28 2.29 -6.89
C THR A 157 -0.73 1.82 -7.91
N ALA A 158 -2.01 1.78 -7.56
CA ALA A 158 -3.07 1.35 -8.47
C ALA A 158 -3.20 2.27 -9.69
N TYR A 159 -3.13 3.60 -9.49
CA TYR A 159 -3.14 4.59 -10.57
C TYR A 159 -1.96 4.40 -11.52
N HIS A 160 -0.75 4.29 -10.96
CA HIS A 160 0.46 4.08 -11.76
C HIS A 160 0.34 2.82 -12.62
N CYS A 161 -0.09 1.72 -12.03
CA CYS A 161 -0.24 0.47 -12.75
C CYS A 161 -1.32 0.54 -13.84
N LEU A 162 -2.53 0.95 -13.49
CA LEU A 162 -3.67 0.90 -14.41
C LEU A 162 -3.65 2.01 -15.46
N ILE A 163 -3.30 3.24 -15.06
CA ILE A 163 -3.42 4.41 -15.93
C ILE A 163 -2.08 4.71 -16.61
N THR A 164 -1.00 4.87 -15.83
CA THR A 164 0.31 5.26 -16.39
C THR A 164 0.92 4.13 -17.23
N CYS A 165 1.00 2.92 -16.68
CA CYS A 165 1.58 1.75 -17.35
C CYS A 165 0.55 1.06 -18.25
N GLY A 166 -0.56 0.64 -17.65
CA GLY A 166 -1.58 -0.18 -18.28
C GLY A 166 -2.43 0.56 -19.32
N LYS A 167 -2.50 1.89 -19.24
CA LYS A 167 -3.34 2.73 -20.14
C LYS A 167 -4.75 2.17 -20.30
N LEU A 168 -5.34 1.78 -19.15
CA LEU A 168 -6.69 1.22 -19.08
C LEU A 168 -7.70 2.23 -19.64
N ARG A 169 -8.62 1.76 -20.47
CA ARG A 169 -9.61 2.58 -21.17
C ARG A 169 -11.04 2.23 -20.75
N PRO A 170 -11.99 3.17 -20.86
CA PRO A 170 -13.42 2.86 -20.72
C PRO A 170 -13.84 1.70 -21.61
N GLY A 171 -14.67 0.79 -21.09
CA GLY A 171 -15.17 -0.37 -21.81
C GLY A 171 -14.21 -1.57 -21.91
N GLU A 172 -12.93 -1.43 -21.52
CA GLU A 172 -12.02 -2.58 -21.39
C GLU A 172 -12.35 -3.42 -20.14
N THR A 173 -11.97 -4.69 -20.16
CA THR A 173 -12.11 -5.59 -19.03
C THR A 173 -10.75 -5.78 -18.35
N VAL A 174 -10.71 -5.57 -17.03
CA VAL A 174 -9.50 -5.80 -16.22
C VAL A 174 -9.70 -6.93 -15.22
N LEU A 175 -8.72 -7.84 -15.15
CA LEU A 175 -8.64 -8.90 -14.14
C LEU A 175 -7.70 -8.43 -13.03
N ILE A 176 -8.21 -8.32 -11.80
CA ILE A 176 -7.47 -7.82 -10.65
C ILE A 176 -7.26 -8.96 -9.65
N HIS A 177 -5.99 -9.34 -9.43
CA HIS A 177 -5.61 -10.35 -8.44
C HIS A 177 -5.35 -9.73 -7.07
N GLY A 178 -5.66 -10.50 -6.01
CA GLY A 178 -5.53 -10.02 -4.65
C GLY A 178 -6.44 -8.83 -4.36
N ALA A 179 -7.62 -8.80 -4.97
CA ALA A 179 -8.52 -7.65 -4.99
C ALA A 179 -8.99 -7.19 -3.60
N SER A 180 -8.98 -8.07 -2.59
CA SER A 180 -9.30 -7.69 -1.21
C SER A 180 -8.15 -7.01 -0.47
N GLY A 181 -6.91 -7.02 -0.99
CA GLY A 181 -5.79 -6.26 -0.42
C GLY A 181 -5.91 -4.75 -0.67
N ALA A 182 -5.13 -3.94 0.04
CA ALA A 182 -5.22 -2.47 -0.06
C ALA A 182 -5.02 -1.95 -1.50
N THR A 183 -3.93 -2.37 -2.16
CA THR A 183 -3.66 -1.96 -3.56
C THR A 183 -4.61 -2.60 -4.56
N GLY A 184 -5.08 -3.85 -4.30
CA GLY A 184 -6.05 -4.52 -5.15
C GLY A 184 -7.42 -3.85 -5.11
N LEU A 185 -7.88 -3.46 -3.91
CA LEU A 185 -9.15 -2.76 -3.75
C LEU A 185 -9.08 -1.34 -4.33
N ALA A 186 -7.95 -0.64 -4.15
CA ALA A 186 -7.69 0.62 -4.81
C ALA A 186 -7.73 0.50 -6.35
N ALA A 187 -7.21 -0.62 -6.89
CA ALA A 187 -7.29 -0.91 -8.32
C ALA A 187 -8.74 -1.14 -8.78
N VAL A 188 -9.57 -1.81 -7.99
CA VAL A 188 -11.02 -1.95 -8.27
C VAL A 188 -11.67 -0.57 -8.35
N HIS A 189 -11.48 0.30 -7.35
CA HIS A 189 -12.06 1.65 -7.33
C HIS A 189 -11.62 2.46 -8.56
N ILE A 190 -10.32 2.51 -8.85
CA ILE A 190 -9.79 3.29 -9.98
C ILE A 190 -10.30 2.74 -11.33
N ALA A 191 -10.31 1.42 -11.51
CA ALA A 191 -10.81 0.80 -12.73
C ALA A 191 -12.29 1.16 -12.98
N LYS A 192 -13.11 1.19 -11.92
CA LYS A 192 -14.50 1.63 -12.02
C LYS A 192 -14.63 3.11 -12.37
N LEU A 193 -13.80 3.97 -11.78
CA LEU A 193 -13.77 5.41 -12.11
C LEU A 193 -13.36 5.66 -13.59
N ILE A 194 -12.54 4.78 -14.16
CA ILE A 194 -12.18 4.82 -15.59
C ILE A 194 -13.32 4.32 -16.49
N GLY A 195 -14.30 3.58 -15.96
CA GLY A 195 -15.38 2.98 -16.75
C GLY A 195 -15.02 1.60 -17.32
N ALA A 196 -14.09 0.89 -16.70
CA ALA A 196 -13.75 -0.49 -17.07
C ALA A 196 -14.70 -1.50 -16.41
N THR A 197 -14.81 -2.68 -17.01
CA THR A 197 -15.41 -3.86 -16.38
C THR A 197 -14.37 -4.56 -15.52
N VAL A 198 -14.69 -4.77 -14.24
CA VAL A 198 -13.75 -5.34 -13.26
C VAL A 198 -14.13 -6.77 -12.93
N ILE A 199 -13.20 -7.71 -13.19
CA ILE A 199 -13.24 -9.08 -12.68
C ILE A 199 -12.21 -9.16 -11.56
N ALA A 200 -12.66 -9.33 -10.32
CA ALA A 200 -11.81 -9.38 -9.13
C ALA A 200 -11.59 -10.82 -8.67
N THR A 201 -10.36 -11.17 -8.29
CA THR A 201 -10.07 -12.51 -7.78
C THR A 201 -9.56 -12.49 -6.35
N GLY A 202 -9.84 -13.57 -5.63
CA GLY A 202 -9.40 -13.78 -4.25
C GLY A 202 -9.64 -15.21 -3.78
N ARG A 203 -9.12 -15.53 -2.59
CA ARG A 203 -9.23 -16.87 -2.00
C ARG A 203 -10.51 -17.08 -1.17
N SER A 204 -11.05 -16.03 -0.56
CA SER A 204 -12.19 -16.07 0.35
C SER A 204 -13.42 -15.50 -0.34
N ALA A 205 -14.49 -16.30 -0.43
CA ALA A 205 -15.79 -15.86 -0.96
C ALA A 205 -16.40 -14.70 -0.15
N GLU A 206 -16.23 -14.71 1.18
CA GLU A 206 -16.70 -13.66 2.08
C GLU A 206 -16.04 -12.31 1.74
N LYS A 207 -14.70 -12.29 1.56
CA LYS A 207 -13.98 -11.07 1.19
C LYS A 207 -14.32 -10.62 -0.22
N LEU A 208 -14.53 -11.55 -1.13
CA LEU A 208 -14.96 -11.24 -2.49
C LEU A 208 -16.35 -10.61 -2.53
N ALA A 209 -17.24 -10.98 -1.60
CA ALA A 209 -18.54 -10.32 -1.47
C ALA A 209 -18.37 -8.83 -1.09
N VAL A 210 -17.43 -8.51 -0.20
CA VAL A 210 -17.08 -7.10 0.12
C VAL A 210 -16.46 -6.39 -1.10
N VAL A 211 -15.53 -7.04 -1.80
CA VAL A 211 -14.93 -6.46 -3.03
C VAL A 211 -15.98 -6.17 -4.09
N ARG A 212 -16.98 -7.03 -4.22
CA ARG A 212 -18.13 -6.80 -5.12
C ARG A 212 -18.96 -5.60 -4.67
N ALA A 213 -19.25 -5.50 -3.37
CA ALA A 213 -19.95 -4.34 -2.81
C ALA A 213 -19.15 -3.02 -2.98
N GLN A 214 -17.82 -3.11 -3.08
CA GLN A 214 -16.92 -2.00 -3.36
C GLN A 214 -16.75 -1.71 -4.86
N GLY A 215 -17.53 -2.32 -5.73
CA GLY A 215 -17.64 -1.95 -7.14
C GLY A 215 -17.13 -2.94 -8.17
N ALA A 216 -16.59 -4.10 -7.80
CA ALA A 216 -16.24 -5.11 -8.80
C ALA A 216 -17.51 -5.66 -9.48
N ASP A 217 -17.52 -5.72 -10.82
CA ASP A 217 -18.67 -6.24 -11.58
C ASP A 217 -18.80 -7.75 -11.40
N HIS A 218 -17.68 -8.45 -11.39
CA HIS A 218 -17.61 -9.89 -11.21
C HIS A 218 -16.53 -10.25 -10.19
N VAL A 219 -16.76 -11.35 -9.48
CA VAL A 219 -15.78 -11.91 -8.54
C VAL A 219 -15.59 -13.39 -8.85
N VAL A 220 -14.32 -13.83 -8.80
CA VAL A 220 -13.93 -15.21 -9.11
C VAL A 220 -13.05 -15.74 -7.99
N GLN A 221 -13.42 -16.86 -7.39
CA GLN A 221 -12.61 -17.49 -6.36
C GLN A 221 -11.47 -18.29 -6.99
N CYS A 222 -10.22 -17.94 -6.66
CA CYS A 222 -9.03 -18.53 -7.27
C CYS A 222 -8.17 -19.35 -6.30
N GLY A 223 -8.74 -19.88 -5.24
CA GLY A 223 -8.03 -20.71 -4.26
C GLY A 223 -8.95 -21.17 -3.14
N SER A 224 -8.43 -22.05 -2.28
CA SER A 224 -9.12 -22.48 -1.07
C SER A 224 -8.83 -21.52 0.09
N SER A 225 -9.83 -21.30 0.94
CA SER A 225 -9.69 -20.50 2.16
C SER A 225 -8.89 -21.20 3.26
N ASP A 226 -8.64 -22.52 3.12
CA ASP A 226 -7.92 -23.36 4.09
C ASP A 226 -6.39 -23.30 3.95
N GLY A 227 -5.87 -22.47 3.02
CA GLY A 227 -4.43 -22.29 2.83
C GLY A 227 -3.75 -23.40 2.02
N THR A 228 -4.51 -24.36 1.46
CA THR A 228 -3.94 -25.31 0.51
C THR A 228 -3.47 -24.58 -0.74
N ALA A 229 -2.22 -24.81 -1.15
CA ALA A 229 -1.49 -24.05 -2.16
C ALA A 229 -1.99 -24.26 -3.61
N THR A 230 -3.08 -24.97 -3.81
CA THR A 230 -3.62 -25.22 -5.14
C THR A 230 -4.43 -24.03 -5.65
N VAL A 231 -3.88 -23.35 -6.65
CA VAL A 231 -4.64 -22.35 -7.41
C VAL A 231 -5.75 -23.04 -8.17
N ALA A 232 -7.01 -22.66 -7.88
CA ALA A 232 -8.15 -23.13 -8.67
C ALA A 232 -8.00 -22.65 -10.12
N ARG A 233 -8.36 -23.48 -11.07
CA ARG A 233 -8.38 -23.11 -12.49
C ARG A 233 -9.54 -22.15 -12.74
N PHE A 234 -9.25 -20.85 -12.80
CA PHE A 234 -10.25 -19.81 -13.00
C PHE A 234 -10.38 -19.35 -14.46
N ARG A 235 -9.56 -19.86 -15.37
CA ARG A 235 -9.55 -19.48 -16.79
C ARG A 235 -10.92 -19.56 -17.45
N ASP A 236 -11.60 -20.68 -17.27
CA ASP A 236 -12.84 -20.96 -18.00
C ASP A 236 -13.98 -20.05 -17.49
N GLU A 237 -14.00 -19.74 -16.18
CA GLU A 237 -14.93 -18.79 -15.60
C GLU A 237 -14.68 -17.36 -16.12
N VAL A 238 -13.42 -16.89 -16.11
CA VAL A 238 -13.07 -15.57 -16.65
C VAL A 238 -13.41 -15.47 -18.14
N LYS A 239 -13.18 -16.54 -18.91
CA LYS A 239 -13.56 -16.56 -20.34
C LYS A 239 -15.06 -16.53 -20.54
N ALA A 240 -15.82 -17.25 -19.73
CA ALA A 240 -17.29 -17.20 -19.79
C ALA A 240 -17.82 -15.79 -19.52
N LEU A 241 -17.28 -15.11 -18.50
CA LEU A 241 -17.63 -13.72 -18.16
C LEU A 241 -17.28 -12.70 -19.27
N THR A 242 -16.38 -13.05 -20.17
CA THR A 242 -15.93 -12.20 -21.27
C THR A 242 -16.40 -12.69 -22.66
N GLY A 243 -17.42 -13.53 -22.71
CA GLY A 243 -17.92 -14.09 -23.97
C GLY A 243 -16.89 -14.92 -24.74
N GLY A 244 -15.93 -15.54 -24.06
CA GLY A 244 -14.85 -16.32 -24.64
C GLY A 244 -13.62 -15.52 -25.06
N ALA A 245 -13.69 -14.19 -25.13
CA ALA A 245 -12.59 -13.33 -25.60
C ALA A 245 -11.40 -13.26 -24.63
N GLY A 246 -11.67 -13.25 -23.34
CA GLY A 246 -10.69 -12.98 -22.29
C GLY A 246 -10.61 -11.49 -21.93
N VAL A 247 -9.68 -11.13 -21.04
CA VAL A 247 -9.54 -9.77 -20.51
C VAL A 247 -8.51 -8.95 -21.29
N ASP A 248 -8.65 -7.61 -21.25
CA ASP A 248 -7.75 -6.66 -21.92
C ASP A 248 -6.52 -6.37 -21.06
N VAL A 249 -6.69 -6.36 -19.74
CA VAL A 249 -5.63 -6.02 -18.78
C VAL A 249 -5.64 -7.00 -17.62
N VAL A 250 -4.45 -7.40 -17.16
CA VAL A 250 -4.27 -8.12 -15.89
C VAL A 250 -3.49 -7.22 -14.94
N TYR A 251 -4.01 -7.01 -13.73
CA TYR A 251 -3.34 -6.38 -12.60
C TYR A 251 -2.89 -7.45 -11.62
N ASP A 252 -1.60 -7.75 -11.59
CA ASP A 252 -1.06 -8.88 -10.82
C ASP A 252 -0.14 -8.43 -9.68
N GLY A 253 -0.70 -8.38 -8.47
CA GLY A 253 0.03 -8.18 -7.22
C GLY A 253 0.37 -9.48 -6.49
N VAL A 254 -0.02 -10.64 -7.04
CA VAL A 254 0.06 -11.96 -6.37
C VAL A 254 1.23 -12.78 -6.87
N GLY A 255 1.36 -12.95 -8.18
CA GLY A 255 2.44 -13.75 -8.76
C GLY A 255 2.21 -15.27 -8.69
N GLY A 256 3.25 -16.05 -9.04
CA GLY A 256 3.22 -17.50 -9.00
C GLY A 256 2.23 -18.12 -9.98
N ASP A 257 1.54 -19.20 -9.57
CA ASP A 257 0.60 -19.95 -10.42
C ASP A 257 -0.59 -19.09 -10.89
N ILE A 258 -0.98 -18.09 -10.12
CA ILE A 258 -2.01 -17.11 -10.51
C ILE A 258 -1.60 -16.39 -11.80
N SER A 259 -0.35 -15.93 -11.89
CA SER A 259 0.17 -15.28 -13.10
C SER A 259 0.09 -16.20 -14.32
N VAL A 260 0.51 -17.46 -14.15
CA VAL A 260 0.53 -18.47 -15.25
C VAL A 260 -0.88 -18.78 -15.74
N GLU A 261 -1.85 -18.96 -14.84
CA GLU A 261 -3.23 -19.23 -15.21
C GLU A 261 -3.87 -18.00 -15.91
N SER A 262 -3.51 -16.78 -15.48
CA SER A 262 -3.99 -15.53 -16.07
C SER A 262 -3.58 -15.38 -17.54
N LEU A 263 -2.39 -15.82 -17.92
CA LEU A 263 -1.96 -15.80 -19.33
C LEU A 263 -2.86 -16.60 -20.27
N ARG A 264 -3.71 -17.48 -19.72
CA ARG A 264 -4.62 -18.34 -20.51
C ARG A 264 -5.98 -17.71 -20.72
N CYS A 265 -6.33 -16.68 -19.95
CA CYS A 265 -7.65 -16.03 -20.02
C CYS A 265 -7.60 -14.57 -20.50
N VAL A 266 -6.52 -14.18 -21.16
CA VAL A 266 -6.34 -12.85 -21.76
C VAL A 266 -6.66 -12.85 -23.26
N LYS A 267 -7.05 -11.70 -23.80
CA LYS A 267 -7.17 -11.43 -25.23
C LYS A 267 -5.81 -11.45 -25.92
N PHE A 268 -5.81 -11.55 -27.24
CA PHE A 268 -4.63 -11.23 -28.05
C PHE A 268 -4.27 -9.74 -27.89
N GLY A 269 -2.99 -9.44 -27.67
CA GLY A 269 -2.52 -8.06 -27.46
C GLY A 269 -2.82 -7.48 -26.07
N ALA A 270 -3.25 -8.29 -25.09
CA ALA A 270 -3.53 -7.84 -23.74
C ALA A 270 -2.26 -7.35 -23.01
N ARG A 271 -2.47 -6.54 -21.98
CA ARG A 271 -1.41 -5.98 -21.12
C ARG A 271 -1.39 -6.71 -19.78
N PHE A 272 -0.23 -7.24 -19.41
CA PHE A 272 0.00 -7.95 -18.15
C PHE A 272 0.87 -7.07 -17.25
N LEU A 273 0.29 -6.52 -16.19
CA LEU A 273 0.94 -5.57 -15.29
C LEU A 273 1.46 -6.31 -14.06
N ILE A 274 2.77 -6.36 -13.90
CA ILE A 274 3.43 -6.94 -12.73
C ILE A 274 3.53 -5.86 -11.66
N VAL A 275 2.74 -6.03 -10.59
CA VAL A 275 2.64 -5.10 -9.45
C VAL A 275 3.41 -5.63 -8.24
N GLY A 276 3.44 -6.94 -8.06
CA GLY A 276 4.12 -7.59 -6.95
C GLY A 276 4.12 -9.12 -7.06
N TRP A 277 4.58 -9.77 -5.99
CA TRP A 277 4.68 -11.24 -5.88
C TRP A 277 4.32 -11.73 -4.48
N ALA A 278 3.16 -11.30 -3.96
CA ALA A 278 2.73 -11.61 -2.60
C ALA A 278 2.54 -13.12 -2.30
N ALA A 279 2.39 -13.96 -3.33
CA ALA A 279 2.33 -15.42 -3.17
C ALA A 279 3.68 -16.05 -2.82
N THR A 280 4.80 -15.36 -3.06
CA THR A 280 6.16 -15.86 -2.84
C THR A 280 6.98 -14.91 -1.93
N PRO A 281 6.47 -14.52 -0.75
CA PRO A 281 7.08 -13.48 0.08
C PRO A 281 8.44 -13.88 0.65
N ASN A 282 8.72 -15.18 0.76
CA ASN A 282 9.96 -15.73 1.33
C ASN A 282 11.06 -16.01 0.27
N VAL A 283 10.85 -15.62 -0.99
CA VAL A 283 11.86 -15.78 -2.05
C VAL A 283 12.99 -14.77 -1.89
N ALA A 284 12.72 -13.59 -1.33
CA ALA A 284 13.77 -12.66 -0.97
C ALA A 284 14.50 -13.15 0.29
N ALA A 285 15.83 -13.07 0.29
CA ALA A 285 16.61 -13.36 1.47
C ALA A 285 16.39 -12.26 2.54
N GLY A 286 16.32 -12.65 3.83
CA GLY A 286 16.21 -11.75 4.96
C GLY A 286 17.52 -11.03 5.31
N LYS A 287 17.57 -10.37 6.49
CA LYS A 287 18.75 -9.66 7.04
C LYS A 287 19.33 -8.59 6.09
N GLY A 288 18.47 -7.93 5.34
CA GLY A 288 18.89 -6.86 4.42
C GLY A 288 19.62 -7.35 3.16
N GLN A 289 19.67 -8.65 2.90
CA GLN A 289 20.17 -9.16 1.62
C GLN A 289 19.19 -8.81 0.50
N ARG A 290 19.71 -8.34 -0.62
CA ARG A 290 18.91 -7.94 -1.77
C ARG A 290 18.73 -9.12 -2.73
N GLY A 291 17.57 -9.16 -3.35
CA GLY A 291 17.25 -10.07 -4.44
C GLY A 291 16.15 -11.04 -4.07
N ALA A 292 15.33 -11.33 -5.06
CA ALA A 292 14.28 -12.32 -5.02
C ALA A 292 14.37 -13.14 -6.33
N PRO A 293 15.41 -13.98 -6.49
CA PRO A 293 15.59 -14.72 -7.72
C PRO A 293 14.37 -15.63 -7.95
N ASN A 294 13.81 -15.57 -9.16
CA ASN A 294 12.68 -16.43 -9.54
C ASN A 294 11.41 -16.25 -8.69
N ALA A 295 11.19 -15.06 -8.14
CA ALA A 295 9.96 -14.75 -7.37
C ALA A 295 8.69 -14.97 -8.19
N ASN A 296 8.75 -14.70 -9.50
CA ASN A 296 7.66 -14.94 -10.43
C ASN A 296 8.22 -15.31 -11.81
N GLN A 297 7.74 -16.42 -12.38
CA GLN A 297 8.17 -16.91 -13.69
C GLN A 297 7.00 -17.00 -14.64
N LEU A 298 7.16 -16.44 -15.85
CA LEU A 298 6.13 -16.48 -16.89
C LEU A 298 6.63 -17.27 -18.11
N PRO A 299 5.82 -18.19 -18.67
CA PRO A 299 6.15 -18.92 -19.88
C PRO A 299 6.15 -18.00 -21.10
N THR A 300 7.34 -17.70 -21.62
CA THR A 300 7.55 -16.75 -22.74
C THR A 300 6.87 -17.17 -24.03
N ASN A 301 6.68 -18.46 -24.26
CA ASN A 301 5.93 -18.99 -25.40
C ASN A 301 4.47 -18.50 -25.40
N LEU A 302 3.81 -18.44 -24.24
CA LEU A 302 2.44 -17.91 -24.13
C LEU A 302 2.40 -16.39 -24.37
N ILE A 303 3.41 -15.69 -23.87
CA ILE A 303 3.56 -14.25 -24.09
C ILE A 303 3.66 -13.95 -25.58
N MET A 304 4.58 -14.67 -26.28
CA MET A 304 4.80 -14.51 -27.72
C MET A 304 3.55 -14.87 -28.53
N MET A 305 2.95 -16.05 -28.28
CA MET A 305 1.81 -16.53 -29.06
C MET A 305 0.55 -15.67 -28.94
N LYS A 306 0.41 -14.94 -27.83
CA LYS A 306 -0.73 -14.04 -27.60
C LYS A 306 -0.41 -12.57 -27.83
N GLY A 307 0.81 -12.25 -28.27
CA GLY A 307 1.24 -10.87 -28.53
C GLY A 307 1.14 -9.97 -27.29
N LEU A 308 1.42 -10.51 -26.08
CA LEU A 308 1.20 -9.78 -24.84
C LEU A 308 2.26 -8.70 -24.62
N THR A 309 1.83 -7.58 -24.05
CA THR A 309 2.74 -6.64 -23.38
C THR A 309 2.83 -6.99 -21.90
N VAL A 310 4.00 -7.44 -21.45
CA VAL A 310 4.28 -7.68 -20.02
C VAL A 310 5.09 -6.50 -19.49
N GLN A 311 4.57 -5.84 -18.48
CA GLN A 311 5.17 -4.61 -17.96
C GLN A 311 5.31 -4.62 -16.44
N GLY A 312 6.53 -4.35 -15.95
CA GLY A 312 6.77 -4.06 -14.54
C GLY A 312 6.24 -2.67 -14.17
N CYS A 313 5.59 -2.56 -13.01
CA CYS A 313 4.95 -1.33 -12.56
C CYS A 313 5.48 -0.85 -11.20
N PRO A 314 6.79 -0.54 -11.07
CA PRO A 314 7.40 -0.16 -9.79
C PRO A 314 7.13 1.32 -9.47
N MET A 315 5.97 1.63 -8.88
CA MET A 315 5.49 3.00 -8.65
C MET A 315 6.54 3.90 -7.98
N VAL A 316 7.17 3.44 -6.89
CA VAL A 316 8.18 4.22 -6.16
C VAL A 316 9.42 4.49 -7.01
N LEU A 317 9.98 3.45 -7.62
CA LEU A 317 11.16 3.58 -8.48
C LEU A 317 10.89 4.46 -9.71
N SER A 318 9.70 4.32 -10.32
CA SER A 318 9.29 5.18 -11.44
C SER A 318 9.20 6.64 -11.03
N THR A 319 8.67 6.93 -9.83
CA THR A 319 8.60 8.29 -9.29
C THR A 319 9.98 8.86 -8.96
N LEU A 320 10.91 8.05 -8.48
CA LEU A 320 12.30 8.50 -8.21
C LEU A 320 13.08 8.77 -9.50
N ASN A 321 12.85 7.97 -10.55
CA ASN A 321 13.49 8.15 -11.84
C ASN A 321 12.89 9.31 -12.66
N ASP A 322 11.57 9.51 -12.53
CA ASP A 322 10.85 10.62 -13.18
C ASP A 322 9.81 11.21 -12.20
N PRO A 323 10.22 12.21 -11.39
CA PRO A 323 9.32 12.88 -10.45
C PRO A 323 8.10 13.55 -11.09
N SER A 324 8.15 13.89 -12.38
CA SER A 324 7.04 14.53 -13.09
C SER A 324 5.79 13.68 -13.19
N LEU A 325 5.94 12.35 -13.10
CA LEU A 325 4.82 11.39 -13.10
C LEU A 325 3.91 11.51 -11.88
N ARG A 326 4.41 12.09 -10.79
CA ARG A 326 3.70 12.04 -9.52
C ARG A 326 2.62 13.12 -9.36
N ALA A 327 2.93 14.35 -9.72
CA ALA A 327 2.00 15.46 -9.50
C ALA A 327 0.64 15.25 -10.19
N PRO A 328 0.55 14.87 -11.47
CA PRO A 328 -0.73 14.59 -12.13
C PRO A 328 -1.50 13.44 -11.46
N ARG A 329 -0.79 12.39 -11.01
CA ARG A 329 -1.37 11.23 -10.34
C ARG A 329 -2.02 11.61 -9.01
N VAL A 330 -1.28 12.30 -8.15
CA VAL A 330 -1.76 12.72 -6.83
C VAL A 330 -2.92 13.72 -6.98
N THR A 331 -2.80 14.68 -7.89
CA THR A 331 -3.86 15.66 -8.17
C THR A 331 -5.16 14.95 -8.59
N GLN A 332 -5.09 13.97 -9.47
CA GLN A 332 -6.29 13.26 -9.92
C GLN A 332 -6.92 12.41 -8.81
N ILE A 333 -6.10 11.74 -7.98
CA ILE A 333 -6.60 10.97 -6.83
C ILE A 333 -7.31 11.90 -5.83
N LEU A 334 -6.71 13.04 -5.48
CA LEU A 334 -7.31 14.00 -4.56
C LEU A 334 -8.59 14.59 -5.11
N ARG A 335 -8.63 14.89 -6.41
CA ARG A 335 -9.85 15.35 -7.08
C ARG A 335 -10.99 14.33 -6.92
N TRP A 336 -10.76 13.04 -7.15
CA TRP A 336 -11.78 12.02 -6.95
C TRP A 336 -12.24 11.91 -5.50
N VAL A 337 -11.33 12.15 -4.54
CA VAL A 337 -11.70 12.23 -3.11
C VAL A 337 -12.59 13.44 -2.85
N GLU A 338 -12.22 14.61 -3.33
CA GLU A 338 -12.99 15.87 -3.16
C GLU A 338 -14.37 15.77 -3.80
N GLU A 339 -14.51 15.11 -4.94
CA GLU A 339 -15.76 14.83 -5.63
C GLU A 339 -16.60 13.73 -4.92
N GLY A 340 -16.09 13.11 -3.84
CA GLY A 340 -16.75 12.00 -3.15
C GLY A 340 -16.78 10.68 -3.96
N ALA A 341 -16.06 10.62 -5.08
CA ALA A 341 -16.04 9.48 -5.98
C ALA A 341 -15.05 8.38 -5.54
N LEU A 342 -14.15 8.71 -4.62
CA LEU A 342 -13.13 7.80 -4.11
C LEU A 342 -13.01 7.92 -2.59
N THR A 343 -13.21 6.78 -1.91
CA THR A 343 -13.03 6.68 -0.45
C THR A 343 -12.27 5.39 -0.12
N PRO A 344 -11.12 5.47 0.56
CA PRO A 344 -10.40 4.27 1.01
C PRO A 344 -11.25 3.44 1.97
N TYR A 345 -11.28 2.13 1.75
CA TYR A 345 -11.96 1.18 2.63
C TYR A 345 -10.99 0.66 3.69
N VAL A 346 -11.34 0.83 4.96
CA VAL A 346 -10.56 0.35 6.12
C VAL A 346 -11.42 -0.66 6.88
N SER A 347 -10.95 -1.89 7.00
CA SER A 347 -11.70 -2.97 7.63
C SER A 347 -11.31 -3.26 9.07
N HIS A 348 -10.08 -2.91 9.48
CA HIS A 348 -9.53 -3.25 10.79
C HIS A 348 -8.86 -2.06 11.43
N THR A 349 -9.14 -1.90 12.72
CA THR A 349 -8.49 -0.90 13.59
C THR A 349 -7.97 -1.61 14.84
N PHE A 350 -6.79 -1.23 15.29
CA PHE A 350 -6.14 -1.77 16.49
C PHE A 350 -5.50 -0.63 17.29
N ALA A 351 -5.41 -0.77 18.60
CA ALA A 351 -4.57 0.10 19.41
C ALA A 351 -3.08 -0.12 19.08
N LEU A 352 -2.22 0.87 19.31
CA LEU A 352 -0.78 0.75 19.03
C LEU A 352 -0.15 -0.46 19.73
N GLU A 353 -0.58 -0.77 20.96
CA GLU A 353 -0.12 -1.93 21.75
C GLU A 353 -0.40 -3.26 21.06
N GLN A 354 -1.41 -3.29 20.19
CA GLN A 354 -1.83 -4.47 19.42
C GLN A 354 -1.12 -4.56 18.06
N TYR A 355 -0.01 -3.83 17.85
CA TYR A 355 0.68 -3.79 16.56
C TYR A 355 1.01 -5.18 15.99
N ARG A 356 1.35 -6.14 16.87
CA ARG A 356 1.61 -7.53 16.42
C ARG A 356 0.36 -8.18 15.83
N ASP A 357 -0.79 -7.99 16.47
CA ASP A 357 -2.05 -8.58 15.98
C ASP A 357 -2.48 -7.94 14.67
N ALA A 358 -2.32 -6.61 14.52
CA ALA A 358 -2.56 -5.91 13.27
C ALA A 358 -1.65 -6.42 12.14
N MET A 359 -0.36 -6.59 12.41
CA MET A 359 0.61 -7.12 11.44
C MET A 359 0.31 -8.58 11.09
N ARG A 360 -0.04 -9.43 12.07
CA ARG A 360 -0.47 -10.82 11.85
C ARG A 360 -1.74 -10.90 10.99
N ALA A 361 -2.75 -10.08 11.30
CA ALA A 361 -3.98 -10.00 10.51
C ALA A 361 -3.70 -9.62 9.06
N LYS A 362 -2.76 -8.70 8.84
CA LYS A 362 -2.30 -8.31 7.49
C LYS A 362 -1.57 -9.44 6.79
N TRP A 363 -0.60 -10.08 7.46
CA TRP A 363 0.19 -11.17 6.92
C TRP A 363 -0.65 -12.40 6.54
N SER A 364 -1.55 -12.81 7.43
CA SER A 364 -2.45 -13.94 7.20
C SER A 364 -3.56 -13.64 6.19
N GLY A 365 -3.62 -12.40 5.70
CA GLY A 365 -4.60 -11.96 4.73
C GLY A 365 -6.02 -11.85 5.30
N GLN A 366 -6.23 -11.59 6.58
CA GLN A 366 -7.56 -11.36 7.18
C GLN A 366 -8.13 -9.99 6.81
N VAL A 367 -7.27 -9.02 6.57
CA VAL A 367 -7.63 -7.63 6.25
C VAL A 367 -8.27 -7.50 4.87
N ILE A 368 -9.24 -6.58 4.74
CA ILE A 368 -9.79 -6.10 3.47
C ILE A 368 -9.47 -4.61 3.36
N GLY A 369 -8.78 -4.19 2.29
CA GLY A 369 -8.34 -2.81 2.14
C GLY A 369 -7.33 -2.39 3.21
N GLY A 370 -7.66 -1.32 3.95
CA GLY A 370 -6.85 -0.77 5.01
C GLY A 370 -6.93 -1.52 6.33
N CYS A 371 -5.84 -1.45 7.08
CA CYS A 371 -5.71 -1.83 8.49
C CYS A 371 -4.90 -0.73 9.16
N VAL A 372 -5.35 -0.22 10.29
CA VAL A 372 -4.71 0.92 10.95
C VAL A 372 -4.44 0.68 12.42
N LEU A 373 -3.40 1.32 12.94
CA LEU A 373 -3.09 1.45 14.36
C LEU A 373 -3.51 2.84 14.85
N HIS A 374 -4.04 2.90 16.05
CA HIS A 374 -4.33 4.13 16.78
C HIS A 374 -3.35 4.28 17.94
N PRO A 375 -2.31 5.11 17.79
CA PRO A 375 -1.32 5.38 18.82
C PRO A 375 -1.86 6.16 20.02
#